data_acc767c1e394ca0be75be126a5261adc
#
_entry.id   acc767c1e394ca0be75be126a5261adc
#
_cell.length_a   1.000
_cell.length_b   1.000
_cell.length_c   1.000
_cell.angle_alpha   90.00
_cell.angle_beta   90.00
_cell.angle_gamma   90.00
#
_symmetry.space_group_name_H-M   'P 1'
#
loop_
_entity.id
_entity.type
_entity.pdbx_description
1 polymer ?
#
loop_
_entity_poly.entity_id
_entity_poly.type
_entity_poly.pdbx_seq_one_letter_code
_entity_poly.pdbx_strand_id
1 'polypeptide(L)'
;MNANDPFVALSECHLMNPQSMAEMSYYPNFTRWWQSVDGVMRAWAGRDLAGGGHMPAPIAEELVKYMDEARVDVAFALREPMMDISGHAMPMSSNGFILSQIEPYRERLYLECNVGPILKRGVEHAIWELEYLVKERGAKLCKVYAPEDGPLNDPRMWPFYEKAQELG
;
A
#
# COMPACT_ATOMS: atom_id res chain seq x y z
N MET A 1 2.03 -25.37 14.58
CA MET A 1 1.95 -24.24 15.55
C MET A 1 1.66 -24.81 16.93
N ASN A 2 2.42 -24.40 17.93
CA ASN A 2 2.04 -24.71 19.31
C ASN A 2 0.81 -23.88 19.66
N ALA A 3 -0.14 -24.47 20.40
CA ALA A 3 -1.39 -23.80 20.77
C ALA A 3 -1.21 -22.48 21.58
N ASN A 4 0.01 -22.15 21.94
CA ASN A 4 0.38 -20.96 22.70
C ASN A 4 1.14 -19.91 21.87
N ASP A 5 1.41 -20.15 20.59
CA ASP A 5 2.07 -19.14 19.75
C ASP A 5 1.05 -18.07 19.36
N PRO A 6 1.34 -16.78 19.53
CA PRO A 6 0.42 -15.73 19.15
C PRO A 6 0.24 -15.70 17.62
N PHE A 7 -0.99 -15.48 17.17
CA PHE A 7 -1.26 -15.16 15.78
C PHE A 7 -0.75 -13.75 15.47
N VAL A 8 0.08 -13.60 14.45
CA VAL A 8 0.71 -12.33 14.07
C VAL A 8 0.22 -11.88 12.71
N ALA A 9 -0.40 -10.72 12.66
CA ALA A 9 -0.83 -10.08 11.42
C ALA A 9 -0.08 -8.78 11.18
N LEU A 10 0.39 -8.57 9.97
CA LEU A 10 1.02 -7.33 9.51
C LEU A 10 -0.04 -6.48 8.79
N SER A 11 -0.40 -5.34 9.39
CA SER A 11 -1.54 -4.54 8.93
C SER A 11 -1.27 -3.69 7.70
N GLU A 12 -0.01 -3.48 7.32
CA GLU A 12 0.34 -2.60 6.20
C GLU A 12 1.68 -3.03 5.58
N CYS A 13 1.63 -3.51 4.34
CA CYS A 13 2.81 -3.90 3.57
C CYS A 13 2.74 -3.35 2.16
N HIS A 14 3.64 -2.43 1.84
CA HIS A 14 3.72 -1.89 0.48
C HIS A 14 4.43 -2.88 -0.45
N LEU A 15 3.74 -3.28 -1.52
CA LEU A 15 4.36 -3.95 -2.66
C LEU A 15 4.53 -2.95 -3.79
N MET A 16 5.71 -2.89 -4.35
CA MET A 16 6.05 -1.94 -5.41
C MET A 16 6.42 -2.68 -6.68
N ASN A 17 6.00 -2.15 -7.82
CA ASN A 17 6.39 -2.69 -9.10
C ASN A 17 7.84 -2.26 -9.41
N PRO A 18 8.82 -3.19 -9.47
CA PRO A 18 10.21 -2.86 -9.71
C PRO A 18 10.44 -2.12 -11.04
N GLN A 19 9.66 -2.44 -12.09
CA GLN A 19 9.75 -1.76 -13.37
C GLN A 19 9.27 -0.32 -13.26
N SER A 20 8.14 -0.07 -12.61
CA SER A 20 7.64 1.29 -12.37
C SER A 20 8.64 2.11 -11.55
N MET A 21 9.26 1.49 -10.55
CA MET A 21 10.30 2.14 -9.74
C MET A 21 11.52 2.53 -10.58
N ALA A 22 11.99 1.64 -11.45
CA ALA A 22 13.10 1.92 -12.35
C ALA A 22 12.77 3.07 -13.32
N GLU A 23 11.58 3.06 -13.91
CA GLU A 23 11.13 4.12 -14.82
C GLU A 23 10.97 5.48 -14.12
N MET A 24 10.44 5.48 -12.89
CA MET A 24 10.28 6.72 -12.11
C MET A 24 11.61 7.39 -11.75
N SER A 25 12.71 6.65 -11.72
CA SER A 25 14.04 7.23 -11.45
C SER A 25 14.46 8.29 -12.47
N TYR A 26 13.87 8.32 -13.65
CA TYR A 26 14.08 9.38 -14.65
C TYR A 26 13.44 10.72 -14.29
N TYR A 27 12.55 10.75 -13.29
CA TYR A 27 11.88 11.98 -12.89
C TYR A 27 12.59 12.65 -11.70
N PRO A 28 13.11 13.87 -11.85
CA PRO A 28 13.90 14.52 -10.79
C PRO A 28 13.15 14.71 -9.46
N ASN A 29 11.83 14.93 -9.53
CA ASN A 29 11.01 15.10 -8.33
C ASN A 29 10.88 13.80 -7.55
N PHE A 30 10.72 12.67 -8.24
CA PHE A 30 10.70 11.36 -7.61
C PHE A 30 12.04 11.07 -6.93
N THR A 31 13.15 11.29 -7.59
CA THR A 31 14.48 11.07 -7.02
C THR A 31 14.68 11.88 -5.73
N ARG A 32 14.29 13.16 -5.73
CA ARG A 32 14.38 14.00 -4.52
C ARG A 32 13.48 13.50 -3.40
N TRP A 33 12.24 13.16 -3.72
CA TRP A 33 11.30 12.61 -2.76
C TRP A 33 11.83 11.29 -2.17
N TRP A 34 12.28 10.37 -3.02
CA TRP A 34 12.83 9.10 -2.60
C TRP A 34 14.05 9.25 -1.68
N GLN A 35 14.97 10.15 -2.02
CA GLN A 35 16.11 10.48 -1.17
C GLN A 35 15.69 11.02 0.19
N SER A 36 14.64 11.83 0.23
CA SER A 36 14.08 12.34 1.48
C SER A 36 13.48 11.23 2.33
N VAL A 37 12.68 10.34 1.74
CA VAL A 37 12.08 9.18 2.43
C VAL A 37 13.18 8.24 2.92
N ASP A 38 14.16 7.92 2.09
CA ASP A 38 15.29 7.07 2.48
C ASP A 38 16.05 7.65 3.68
N GLY A 39 16.31 8.96 3.68
CA GLY A 39 16.93 9.65 4.81
C GLY A 39 16.14 9.53 6.11
N VAL A 40 14.82 9.71 6.05
CA VAL A 40 13.93 9.56 7.21
C VAL A 40 13.91 8.11 7.70
N MET A 41 13.80 7.15 6.77
CA MET A 41 13.76 5.73 7.14
C MET A 41 15.07 5.24 7.75
N ARG A 42 16.22 5.70 7.24
CA ARG A 42 17.53 5.43 7.85
C ARG A 42 17.64 5.99 9.26
N ALA A 43 17.22 7.24 9.46
CA ALA A 43 17.23 7.86 10.78
C ALA A 43 16.32 7.11 11.76
N TRP A 44 15.18 6.62 11.29
CA TRP A 44 14.21 5.92 12.11
C TRP A 44 14.64 4.47 12.43
N ALA A 45 15.20 3.76 11.46
CA ALA A 45 15.68 2.39 11.66
C ALA A 45 17.00 2.30 12.43
N GLY A 46 17.71 3.41 12.62
CA GLY A 46 18.99 3.47 13.33
C GLY A 46 20.10 2.64 12.68
N ARG A 47 19.97 2.29 11.40
CA ARG A 47 20.95 1.47 10.66
C ARG A 47 20.92 1.82 9.17
N ASP A 48 22.04 1.64 8.50
CA ASP A 48 22.07 1.60 7.05
C ASP A 48 21.21 0.44 6.57
N LEU A 49 20.13 0.77 5.92
CA LEU A 49 19.35 -0.22 5.19
C LEU A 49 20.22 -0.68 4.02
N ALA A 50 20.79 -1.83 4.21
CA ALA A 50 21.77 -2.55 3.44
C ALA A 50 22.08 -2.04 2.01
N GLY A 51 23.35 -1.65 1.83
CA GLY A 51 24.05 -1.82 0.54
C GLY A 51 23.64 -0.91 -0.59
N GLY A 52 23.13 0.31 -0.32
CA GLY A 52 22.90 1.26 -1.40
C GLY A 52 21.69 2.18 -1.23
N GLY A 53 21.08 2.19 -0.06
CA GLY A 53 20.07 3.19 0.24
C GLY A 53 18.71 3.00 -0.39
N HIS A 54 18.42 1.85 -0.92
CA HIS A 54 17.08 1.53 -1.38
C HIS A 54 16.41 0.59 -0.37
N MET A 55 15.25 1.01 0.13
CA MET A 55 14.37 0.02 0.75
C MET A 55 14.08 -1.04 -0.32
N PRO A 56 14.32 -2.33 -0.05
CA PRO A 56 13.79 -3.33 -0.94
C PRO A 56 12.28 -3.13 -0.99
N ALA A 57 11.76 -2.88 -2.17
CA ALA A 57 10.32 -2.92 -2.39
C ALA A 57 9.98 -4.39 -2.60
N PRO A 58 9.51 -5.13 -1.60
CA PRO A 58 9.32 -6.54 -1.76
C PRO A 58 8.21 -6.78 -2.79
N ILE A 59 8.48 -7.67 -3.71
CA ILE A 59 7.41 -8.40 -4.40
C ILE A 59 6.83 -9.42 -3.42
N ALA A 60 5.66 -9.96 -3.72
CA ALA A 60 4.99 -10.86 -2.77
C ALA A 60 5.82 -12.09 -2.38
N GLU A 61 6.61 -12.64 -3.30
CA GLU A 61 7.51 -13.76 -3.01
C GLU A 61 8.56 -13.43 -1.94
N GLU A 62 9.15 -12.24 -2.00
CA GLU A 62 10.13 -11.78 -1.01
C GLU A 62 9.45 -11.46 0.32
N LEU A 63 8.27 -10.83 0.28
CA LEU A 63 7.50 -10.55 1.48
C LEU A 63 7.18 -11.84 2.24
N VAL A 64 6.75 -12.89 1.56
CA VAL A 64 6.44 -14.19 2.20
C VAL A 64 7.68 -14.79 2.87
N LYS A 65 8.87 -14.68 2.26
CA LYS A 65 10.12 -15.13 2.90
C LYS A 65 10.41 -14.35 4.18
N TYR A 66 10.23 -13.03 4.18
CA TYR A 66 10.40 -12.22 5.39
C TYR A 66 9.34 -12.55 6.46
N MET A 67 8.10 -12.83 6.06
CA MET A 67 7.07 -13.28 6.97
C MET A 67 7.42 -14.61 7.64
N ASP A 68 7.99 -15.55 6.89
CA ASP A 68 8.45 -16.84 7.44
C ASP A 68 9.56 -16.65 8.47
N GLU A 69 10.57 -15.82 8.16
CA GLU A 69 11.67 -15.50 9.07
C GLU A 69 11.19 -14.80 10.34
N ALA A 70 10.22 -13.88 10.19
CA ALA A 70 9.66 -13.10 11.29
C ALA A 70 8.50 -13.79 12.02
N ARG A 71 8.07 -14.98 11.59
CA ARG A 71 6.89 -15.71 12.10
C ARG A 71 5.61 -14.89 12.03
N VAL A 72 5.41 -14.20 10.92
CA VAL A 72 4.17 -13.49 10.62
C VAL A 72 3.22 -14.42 9.89
N ASP A 73 2.00 -14.58 10.39
CA ASP A 73 1.02 -15.50 9.82
C ASP A 73 0.38 -14.93 8.56
N VAL A 74 -0.07 -13.67 8.62
CA VAL A 74 -0.74 -13.00 7.50
C VAL A 74 -0.26 -11.56 7.34
N ALA A 75 -0.39 -11.02 6.13
CA ALA A 75 -0.12 -9.61 5.86
C ALA A 75 -1.17 -9.00 4.92
N PHE A 76 -1.42 -7.71 5.09
CA PHE A 76 -2.25 -6.92 4.20
C PHE A 76 -1.35 -6.11 3.26
N ALA A 77 -1.44 -6.43 1.98
CA ALA A 77 -0.61 -5.83 0.94
C ALA A 77 -1.36 -4.70 0.25
N LEU A 78 -0.70 -3.56 0.12
CA LEU A 78 -1.27 -2.38 -0.50
C LEU A 78 -0.34 -1.74 -1.52
N ARG A 79 -0.94 -0.91 -2.37
CA ARG A 79 -0.21 -0.04 -3.28
C ARG A 79 0.33 1.21 -2.55
N GLU A 80 1.38 1.81 -3.11
CA GLU A 80 1.85 3.13 -2.71
C GLU A 80 1.40 4.16 -3.75
N PRO A 81 0.39 4.99 -3.47
CA PRO A 81 -0.11 5.95 -4.44
C PRO A 81 0.77 7.19 -4.60
N MET A 82 1.14 7.82 -3.54
CA MET A 82 1.96 9.05 -3.35
C MET A 82 2.13 9.97 -4.58
N MET A 83 1.11 10.07 -5.44
CA MET A 83 1.19 10.79 -6.70
C MET A 83 1.34 12.30 -6.47
N ASP A 84 0.59 12.85 -5.54
CA ASP A 84 0.60 14.28 -5.27
C ASP A 84 1.85 14.74 -4.53
N ILE A 85 2.33 13.93 -3.60
CA ILE A 85 3.52 14.24 -2.80
C ILE A 85 4.77 14.15 -3.67
N SER A 86 4.86 13.11 -4.49
CA SER A 86 5.99 12.88 -5.38
C SER A 86 5.94 13.72 -6.67
N GLY A 87 4.81 14.32 -6.99
CA GLY A 87 4.59 15.05 -8.23
C GLY A 87 4.47 14.14 -9.45
N HIS A 88 4.11 12.88 -9.27
CA HIS A 88 3.95 11.90 -10.34
C HIS A 88 2.50 11.71 -10.75
N ALA A 89 2.32 11.50 -12.05
CA ALA A 89 1.01 11.14 -12.61
C ALA A 89 0.70 9.63 -12.49
N MET A 90 1.69 8.81 -12.12
CA MET A 90 1.55 7.36 -12.06
C MET A 90 1.84 6.82 -10.66
N PRO A 91 1.02 5.92 -10.14
CA PRO A 91 1.29 5.25 -8.88
C PRO A 91 2.48 4.28 -9.04
N MET A 92 3.30 4.15 -7.99
CA MET A 92 4.40 3.17 -7.95
C MET A 92 3.89 1.72 -8.06
N SER A 93 2.64 1.49 -7.70
CA SER A 93 1.91 0.25 -7.92
C SER A 93 0.40 0.53 -7.99
N SER A 94 -0.36 -0.41 -8.52
CA SER A 94 -1.82 -0.31 -8.59
C SER A 94 -2.47 -1.43 -7.77
N ASN A 95 -3.76 -1.28 -7.43
CA ASN A 95 -4.52 -2.38 -6.83
C ASN A 95 -4.46 -3.65 -7.69
N GLY A 96 -4.48 -3.49 -9.03
CA GLY A 96 -4.35 -4.62 -9.97
C GLY A 96 -2.99 -5.30 -9.90
N PHE A 97 -1.90 -4.54 -9.75
CA PHE A 97 -0.58 -5.11 -9.52
C PHE A 97 -0.54 -5.89 -8.21
N ILE A 98 -1.02 -5.31 -7.10
CA ILE A 98 -1.07 -6.01 -5.82
C ILE A 98 -1.84 -7.33 -5.93
N LEU A 99 -3.03 -7.31 -6.54
CA LEU A 99 -3.84 -8.51 -6.76
C LEU A 99 -3.07 -9.58 -7.53
N SER A 100 -2.34 -9.22 -8.58
CA SER A 100 -1.54 -10.17 -9.34
C SER A 100 -0.40 -10.80 -8.53
N GLN A 101 0.16 -10.03 -7.60
CA GLN A 101 1.25 -10.49 -6.73
C GLN A 101 0.77 -11.41 -5.62
N ILE A 102 -0.36 -11.10 -4.99
CA ILE A 102 -0.88 -11.88 -3.85
C ILE A 102 -1.64 -13.14 -4.27
N GLU A 103 -2.04 -13.26 -5.52
CA GLU A 103 -2.83 -14.39 -6.03
C GLU A 103 -2.24 -15.77 -5.68
N PRO A 104 -0.92 -16.02 -5.80
CA PRO A 104 -0.33 -17.28 -5.39
C PRO A 104 -0.30 -17.52 -3.88
N TYR A 105 -0.53 -16.48 -3.07
CA TYR A 105 -0.36 -16.47 -1.61
C TYR A 105 -1.63 -16.06 -0.88
N ARG A 106 -2.81 -16.26 -1.49
CA ARG A 106 -4.11 -15.80 -0.99
C ARG A 106 -4.53 -16.34 0.39
N GLU A 107 -3.85 -17.33 0.90
CA GLU A 107 -4.06 -17.83 2.27
C GLU A 107 -3.30 -17.01 3.33
N ARG A 108 -2.33 -16.21 2.90
CA ARG A 108 -1.45 -15.42 3.77
C ARG A 108 -1.44 -13.94 3.45
N LEU A 109 -1.68 -13.56 2.18
CA LEU A 109 -1.66 -12.18 1.72
C LEU A 109 -3.06 -11.73 1.31
N TYR A 110 -3.52 -10.65 1.90
CA TYR A 110 -4.82 -10.04 1.63
C TYR A 110 -4.65 -8.66 1.03
N LEU A 111 -5.60 -8.26 0.19
CA LEU A 111 -5.59 -6.91 -0.37
C LEU A 111 -6.05 -5.90 0.70
N GLU A 112 -5.18 -4.94 0.99
CA GLU A 112 -5.55 -3.62 1.49
C GLU A 112 -5.65 -2.69 0.29
N CYS A 113 -6.86 -2.30 -0.09
CA CYS A 113 -7.02 -1.44 -1.24
C CYS A 113 -6.76 0.03 -0.89
N ASN A 114 -6.39 0.82 -1.88
CA ASN A 114 -6.39 2.27 -1.81
C ASN A 114 -7.05 2.81 -3.08
N VAL A 115 -8.07 3.63 -2.91
CA VAL A 115 -8.85 4.21 -4.01
C VAL A 115 -8.62 5.71 -4.17
N GLY A 116 -7.60 6.24 -3.49
CA GLY A 116 -7.21 7.65 -3.59
C GLY A 116 -6.72 8.06 -4.98
N PRO A 117 -6.64 9.37 -5.22
CA PRO A 117 -7.01 10.49 -4.34
C PRO A 117 -8.53 10.75 -4.35
N ILE A 118 -9.22 10.48 -3.23
CA ILE A 118 -10.70 10.39 -3.17
C ILE A 118 -11.38 11.70 -3.58
N LEU A 119 -11.04 12.82 -2.94
CA LEU A 119 -11.70 14.10 -3.21
C LEU A 119 -11.39 14.66 -4.60
N LYS A 120 -10.20 14.39 -5.14
CA LYS A 120 -9.79 14.90 -6.46
C LYS A 120 -10.40 14.12 -7.62
N ARG A 121 -10.50 12.82 -7.50
CA ARG A 121 -11.12 11.98 -8.53
C ARG A 121 -12.63 11.95 -8.46
N GLY A 122 -13.21 12.41 -7.35
CA GLY A 122 -14.63 12.36 -7.04
C GLY A 122 -15.02 11.18 -6.16
N VAL A 123 -15.76 11.50 -5.09
CA VAL A 123 -16.14 10.54 -4.04
C VAL A 123 -16.95 9.38 -4.59
N GLU A 124 -17.90 9.64 -5.48
CA GLU A 124 -18.74 8.60 -6.10
C GLU A 124 -17.89 7.57 -6.89
N HIS A 125 -16.88 8.07 -7.60
CA HIS A 125 -15.97 7.20 -8.35
C HIS A 125 -15.09 6.35 -7.43
N ALA A 126 -14.63 6.94 -6.31
CA ALA A 126 -13.90 6.20 -5.29
C ALA A 126 -14.77 5.14 -4.60
N ILE A 127 -16.03 5.45 -4.32
CA ILE A 127 -17.02 4.52 -3.77
C ILE A 127 -17.24 3.33 -4.73
N TRP A 128 -17.42 3.61 -6.01
CA TRP A 128 -17.60 2.55 -7.01
C TRP A 128 -16.40 1.58 -7.04
N GLU A 129 -15.17 2.12 -7.03
CA GLU A 129 -13.97 1.28 -7.02
C GLU A 129 -13.82 0.51 -5.70
N LEU A 130 -14.10 1.14 -4.55
CA LEU A 130 -14.08 0.47 -3.25
C LEU A 130 -15.04 -0.72 -3.25
N GLU A 131 -16.27 -0.50 -3.66
CA GLU A 131 -17.29 -1.56 -3.70
C GLU A 131 -16.88 -2.72 -4.61
N TYR A 132 -16.32 -2.43 -5.79
CA TYR A 132 -15.77 -3.44 -6.69
C TYR A 132 -14.63 -4.23 -6.04
N LEU A 133 -13.67 -3.54 -5.41
CA LEU A 133 -12.52 -4.19 -4.80
C LEU A 133 -12.91 -5.07 -3.60
N VAL A 134 -13.89 -4.65 -2.82
CA VAL A 134 -14.39 -5.44 -1.69
C VAL A 134 -15.21 -6.64 -2.18
N LYS A 135 -16.23 -6.40 -3.00
CA LYS A 135 -17.18 -7.45 -3.41
C LYS A 135 -16.61 -8.45 -4.40
N GLU A 136 -15.86 -7.95 -5.39
CA GLU A 136 -15.41 -8.78 -6.51
C GLU A 136 -13.96 -9.25 -6.38
N ARG A 137 -13.14 -8.51 -5.63
CA ARG A 137 -11.71 -8.78 -5.49
C ARG A 137 -11.28 -9.18 -4.07
N GLY A 138 -12.20 -9.13 -3.10
CA GLY A 138 -11.99 -9.62 -1.75
C GLY A 138 -11.08 -8.75 -0.88
N ALA A 139 -11.00 -7.44 -1.17
CA ALA A 139 -10.28 -6.49 -0.32
C ALA A 139 -10.80 -6.57 1.12
N LYS A 140 -9.90 -6.55 2.08
CA LYS A 140 -10.23 -6.69 3.52
C LYS A 140 -10.04 -5.39 4.29
N LEU A 141 -9.20 -4.51 3.80
CA LEU A 141 -8.94 -3.20 4.36
C LEU A 141 -8.93 -2.16 3.24
N CYS A 142 -9.22 -0.92 3.60
CA CYS A 142 -9.05 0.22 2.71
C CYS A 142 -8.26 1.31 3.40
N LYS A 143 -7.10 1.65 2.84
CA LYS A 143 -6.29 2.76 3.32
C LYS A 143 -6.82 4.08 2.80
N VAL A 144 -7.01 5.04 3.72
CA VAL A 144 -7.24 6.46 3.42
C VAL A 144 -6.01 7.23 3.88
N TYR A 145 -5.47 8.05 2.99
CA TYR A 145 -4.20 8.76 3.22
C TYR A 145 -4.39 10.27 3.03
N ALA A 146 -4.44 11.01 4.15
CA ALA A 146 -4.79 12.43 4.15
C ALA A 146 -4.00 13.29 3.15
N PRO A 147 -2.69 13.12 2.95
CA PRO A 147 -1.93 13.88 1.97
C PRO A 147 -2.39 13.72 0.51
N GLU A 148 -2.98 12.57 0.18
CA GLU A 148 -3.50 12.28 -1.16
C GLU A 148 -5.01 12.51 -1.25
N ASP A 149 -5.75 12.06 -0.24
CA ASP A 149 -7.21 12.01 -0.25
C ASP A 149 -7.85 13.32 0.19
N GLY A 150 -7.08 14.19 0.86
CA GLY A 150 -7.54 15.43 1.47
C GLY A 150 -7.82 15.28 2.96
N PRO A 151 -8.32 16.34 3.62
CA PRO A 151 -8.60 16.30 5.05
C PRO A 151 -9.59 15.20 5.40
N LEU A 152 -9.22 14.31 6.32
CA LEU A 152 -10.04 13.15 6.67
C LEU A 152 -11.39 13.52 7.30
N ASN A 153 -11.50 14.74 7.86
CA ASN A 153 -12.74 15.28 8.42
C ASN A 153 -13.52 16.17 7.44
N ASP A 154 -13.16 16.19 6.15
CA ASP A 154 -13.91 16.94 5.15
C ASP A 154 -15.31 16.31 4.99
N PRO A 155 -16.42 17.10 5.09
CA PRO A 155 -17.77 16.56 4.96
C PRO A 155 -18.03 15.81 3.65
N ARG A 156 -17.29 16.14 2.59
CA ARG A 156 -17.39 15.43 1.31
C ARG A 156 -16.91 13.97 1.38
N MET A 157 -16.15 13.61 2.41
CA MET A 157 -15.69 12.24 2.64
C MET A 157 -16.74 11.34 3.29
N TRP A 158 -17.79 11.91 3.93
CA TRP A 158 -18.77 11.11 4.68
C TRP A 158 -19.44 10.00 3.84
N PRO A 159 -19.89 10.24 2.61
CA PRO A 159 -20.48 9.17 1.80
C PRO A 159 -19.52 8.00 1.55
N PHE A 160 -18.23 8.29 1.46
CA PHE A 160 -17.20 7.25 1.33
C PHE A 160 -17.09 6.41 2.61
N TYR A 161 -17.06 7.04 3.78
CA TYR A 161 -16.99 6.33 5.07
C TYR A 161 -18.25 5.51 5.34
N GLU A 162 -19.41 6.05 5.04
CA GLU A 162 -20.68 5.34 5.14
C GLU A 162 -20.68 4.07 4.27
N LYS A 163 -20.19 4.18 3.03
CA LYS A 163 -20.08 3.03 2.14
C LYS A 163 -19.02 2.03 2.65
N ALA A 164 -17.88 2.47 3.13
CA ALA A 164 -16.87 1.60 3.72
C ALA A 164 -17.44 0.82 4.91
N GLN A 165 -18.19 1.49 5.78
CA GLN A 165 -18.87 0.85 6.91
C GLN A 165 -19.96 -0.15 6.48
N GLU A 166 -20.72 0.17 5.42
CA GLU A 166 -21.73 -0.75 4.84
C GLU A 166 -21.09 -2.04 4.32
N LEU A 167 -19.90 -1.93 3.77
CA LEU A 167 -19.17 -3.06 3.17
C LEU A 167 -18.48 -3.96 4.22
N GLY A 168 -18.32 -3.52 5.45
CA GLY A 168 -17.68 -4.24 6.56
C GLY A 168 -16.22 -3.92 6.66
#